data_13c2f996c024790bd5dd3b7208d928da
#
_entry.id   13c2f996c024790bd5dd3b7208d928da
#
_cell.length_a   1.000
_cell.length_b   1.000
_cell.length_c   1.000
_cell.angle_alpha   90.00
_cell.angle_beta   90.00
_cell.angle_gamma   90.00
#
_symmetry.space_group_name_H-M   'P 1'
#
loop_
_entity.id
_entity.type
_entity.pdbx_description
1 polymer ?
#
loop_
_entity_poly.entity_id
_entity_poly.type
_entity_poly.pdbx_seq_one_letter_code
_entity_poly.pdbx_strand_id
1 'polypeptide(L)'
;IEHGLINGALPVKVCYVGGCYRYEKPQAGRMREFHQFGAEMFGAADPSADAEMILMADAVLKNLGIEKLSLEINSIGCPTCRKQYHEALKSYFESREDELCDTCKERLDRNPMRILDCKSPVCKEIAASAPVVLDYLCDECRTHFEGVKRHLDAVGLDYTVNPKIVRGLDYYTKTVFEFISGDIGAQATVCGGGRYDGLVSQMGGPQMPSLGFAMGVERLLMVMEN
;
A
#
# COMPACT_ATOMS: atom_id res chain seq x y z
N ILE A 1 2.48 -6.59 20.81
CA ILE A 1 3.40 -5.56 21.36
C ILE A 1 2.96 -5.26 22.79
N GLU A 2 1.72 -4.88 23.00
CA GLU A 2 1.15 -4.57 24.32
C GLU A 2 1.36 -5.71 25.35
N HIS A 3 1.30 -6.95 24.92
CA HIS A 3 1.49 -8.14 25.77
C HIS A 3 2.93 -8.69 25.75
N GLY A 4 3.92 -7.88 25.41
CA GLY A 4 5.34 -8.21 25.54
C GLY A 4 5.93 -9.11 24.46
N LEU A 5 5.29 -9.31 23.33
CA LEU A 5 5.84 -10.07 22.18
C LEU A 5 7.20 -9.54 21.70
N ILE A 6 7.45 -8.24 21.90
CA ILE A 6 8.71 -7.59 21.49
C ILE A 6 9.83 -7.66 22.54
N ASN A 7 9.60 -8.29 23.70
CA ASN A 7 10.62 -8.40 24.75
C ASN A 7 11.70 -9.45 24.44
N GLY A 8 11.53 -10.19 23.35
CA GLY A 8 12.48 -11.19 22.85
C GLY A 8 13.37 -10.67 21.73
N ALA A 9 13.83 -11.58 20.90
CA ALA A 9 14.64 -11.24 19.73
C ALA A 9 13.80 -10.52 18.66
N LEU A 10 14.38 -9.49 18.04
CA LEU A 10 13.82 -8.79 16.88
C LEU A 10 14.47 -9.30 15.58
N PRO A 11 13.77 -9.27 14.45
CA PRO A 11 12.37 -8.86 14.29
C PRO A 11 11.37 -9.92 14.77
N VAL A 12 10.23 -9.48 15.30
CA VAL A 12 9.07 -10.36 15.55
C VAL A 12 8.29 -10.51 14.25
N LYS A 13 8.02 -11.74 13.85
CA LYS A 13 7.22 -12.09 12.67
C LYS A 13 5.98 -12.86 13.11
N VAL A 14 4.82 -12.42 12.70
CA VAL A 14 3.54 -13.05 13.03
C VAL A 14 2.65 -13.14 11.79
N CYS A 15 1.72 -14.10 11.80
CA CYS A 15 0.66 -14.19 10.80
C CYS A 15 -0.70 -14.35 11.48
N TYR A 16 -1.75 -14.03 10.74
CA TYR A 16 -3.12 -14.18 11.22
C TYR A 16 -4.04 -14.61 10.10
N VAL A 17 -5.12 -15.29 10.48
CA VAL A 17 -6.29 -15.55 9.63
C VAL A 17 -7.51 -15.17 10.46
N GLY A 18 -8.41 -14.37 9.90
CA GLY A 18 -9.57 -13.94 10.66
C GLY A 18 -10.65 -13.28 9.82
N GLY A 19 -11.86 -13.26 10.39
CA GLY A 19 -13.00 -12.54 9.83
C GLY A 19 -12.86 -11.04 10.08
N CYS A 20 -13.13 -10.25 9.03
CA CYS A 20 -13.11 -8.79 9.04
C CYS A 20 -14.48 -8.25 8.63
N TYR A 21 -14.82 -7.06 9.15
CA TYR A 21 -16.10 -6.42 8.90
C TYR A 21 -15.90 -4.98 8.44
N ARG A 22 -16.71 -4.53 7.46
CA ARG A 22 -16.71 -3.14 7.00
C ARG A 22 -18.12 -2.69 6.64
N TYR A 23 -18.40 -1.39 6.78
CA TYR A 23 -19.70 -0.80 6.49
C TYR A 23 -19.96 -0.51 5.00
N GLU A 24 -18.94 -0.50 4.18
CA GLU A 24 -18.99 -0.07 2.78
C GLU A 24 -20.04 -0.80 1.94
N LYS A 25 -20.47 -0.15 0.83
CA LYS A 25 -21.43 -0.75 -0.11
C LYS A 25 -20.87 -2.02 -0.72
N PRO A 26 -21.57 -3.16 -0.62
CA PRO A 26 -21.11 -4.42 -1.21
C PRO A 26 -21.05 -4.35 -2.73
N GLN A 27 -20.07 -5.03 -3.31
CA GLN A 27 -19.93 -5.25 -4.75
C GLN A 27 -19.10 -6.51 -4.99
N ALA A 28 -19.00 -6.97 -6.25
CA ALA A 28 -18.18 -8.14 -6.59
C ALA A 28 -16.75 -7.99 -6.05
N GLY A 29 -16.27 -8.99 -5.30
CA GLY A 29 -14.96 -8.98 -4.65
C GLY A 29 -14.82 -8.00 -3.46
N ARG A 30 -15.91 -7.36 -3.00
CA ARG A 30 -15.90 -6.44 -1.86
C ARG A 30 -17.13 -6.64 -0.97
N MET A 31 -17.05 -7.60 -0.06
CA MET A 31 -18.12 -7.94 0.88
C MET A 31 -18.00 -7.15 2.18
N ARG A 32 -19.09 -7.09 2.97
CA ARG A 32 -19.11 -6.46 4.30
C ARG A 32 -18.47 -7.34 5.37
N GLU A 33 -18.67 -8.63 5.27
CA GLU A 33 -17.97 -9.67 6.04
C GLU A 33 -17.04 -10.40 5.08
N PHE A 34 -15.80 -10.54 5.46
CA PHE A 34 -14.77 -11.16 4.62
C PHE A 34 -13.64 -11.69 5.49
N HIS A 35 -12.85 -12.62 4.97
CA HIS A 35 -11.70 -13.16 5.67
C HIS A 35 -10.39 -12.59 5.11
N GLN A 36 -9.46 -12.36 5.99
CA GLN A 36 -8.09 -11.99 5.62
C GLN A 36 -7.09 -12.99 6.17
N PHE A 37 -6.10 -13.32 5.35
CA PHE A 37 -4.80 -13.82 5.77
C PHE A 37 -3.82 -12.66 5.70
N GLY A 38 -3.00 -12.49 6.74
CA GLY A 38 -1.97 -11.46 6.76
C GLY A 38 -0.74 -11.89 7.52
N ALA A 39 0.37 -11.22 7.25
CA ALA A 39 1.63 -11.37 7.96
C ALA A 39 2.19 -9.99 8.28
N GLU A 40 2.78 -9.87 9.46
CA GLU A 40 3.32 -8.63 10.00
C GLU A 40 4.73 -8.87 10.55
N MET A 41 5.61 -7.89 10.36
CA MET A 41 6.97 -7.90 10.89
C MET A 41 7.23 -6.60 11.67
N PHE A 42 7.74 -6.74 12.89
CA PHE A 42 8.02 -5.64 13.81
C PHE A 42 9.50 -5.62 14.17
N GLY A 43 10.11 -4.43 14.15
CA GLY A 43 11.49 -4.23 14.60
C GLY A 43 12.55 -4.38 13.49
N ALA A 44 12.18 -4.36 12.21
CA ALA A 44 13.11 -4.38 11.08
C ALA A 44 12.98 -3.11 10.23
N ALA A 45 14.02 -2.29 10.19
CA ALA A 45 14.04 -1.00 9.48
C ALA A 45 14.66 -1.08 8.08
N ASP A 46 15.46 -2.12 7.82
CA ASP A 46 16.23 -2.28 6.58
C ASP A 46 15.32 -2.59 5.38
N PRO A 47 15.62 -2.11 4.16
CA PRO A 47 14.85 -2.41 2.95
C PRO A 47 14.80 -3.90 2.58
N SER A 48 15.73 -4.72 3.08
CA SER A 48 15.67 -6.18 2.93
C SER A 48 14.42 -6.79 3.58
N ALA A 49 13.92 -6.19 4.67
CA ALA A 49 12.69 -6.64 5.32
C ALA A 49 11.46 -6.37 4.46
N ASP A 50 11.42 -5.24 3.73
CA ASP A 50 10.35 -4.95 2.77
C ASP A 50 10.37 -5.96 1.62
N ALA A 51 11.55 -6.26 1.08
CA ALA A 51 11.72 -7.26 0.04
C ALA A 51 11.32 -8.66 0.53
N GLU A 52 11.72 -9.06 1.74
CA GLU A 52 11.33 -10.34 2.35
C GLU A 52 9.80 -10.46 2.44
N MET A 53 9.11 -9.39 2.87
CA MET A 53 7.66 -9.39 3.00
C MET A 53 6.95 -9.52 1.64
N ILE A 54 7.46 -8.85 0.60
CA ILE A 54 6.97 -8.96 -0.77
C ILE A 54 7.19 -10.37 -1.30
N LEU A 55 8.40 -10.93 -1.12
CA LEU A 55 8.75 -12.30 -1.54
C LEU A 55 7.91 -13.37 -0.84
N MET A 56 7.61 -13.17 0.46
CA MET A 56 6.72 -14.07 1.18
C MET A 56 5.29 -14.04 0.61
N ALA A 57 4.77 -12.85 0.29
CA ALA A 57 3.46 -12.72 -0.36
C ALA A 57 3.46 -13.40 -1.74
N ASP A 58 4.48 -13.19 -2.56
CA ASP A 58 4.66 -13.85 -3.87
C ASP A 58 4.71 -15.38 -3.73
N ALA A 59 5.48 -15.89 -2.78
CA ALA A 59 5.59 -17.33 -2.53
C ALA A 59 4.25 -17.95 -2.10
N VAL A 60 3.47 -17.27 -1.25
CA VAL A 60 2.13 -17.73 -0.86
C VAL A 60 1.21 -17.81 -2.08
N LEU A 61 1.19 -16.77 -2.91
CA LEU A 61 0.35 -16.71 -4.11
C LEU A 61 0.74 -17.79 -5.13
N LYS A 62 2.02 -17.99 -5.38
CA LYS A 62 2.53 -19.07 -6.27
C LYS A 62 2.19 -20.47 -5.74
N ASN A 63 2.32 -20.69 -4.44
CA ASN A 63 1.96 -21.99 -3.82
C ASN A 63 0.45 -22.27 -3.87
N LEU A 64 -0.39 -21.24 -4.00
CA LEU A 64 -1.83 -21.39 -4.27
C LEU A 64 -2.14 -21.59 -5.75
N GLY A 65 -1.15 -21.65 -6.64
CA GLY A 65 -1.32 -21.78 -8.08
C GLY A 65 -1.76 -20.49 -8.79
N ILE A 66 -1.64 -19.33 -8.12
CA ILE A 66 -2.02 -18.04 -8.69
C ILE A 66 -0.77 -17.40 -9.31
N GLU A 67 -0.57 -17.59 -10.61
CA GLU A 67 0.64 -17.15 -11.32
C GLU A 67 0.46 -15.86 -12.14
N LYS A 68 -0.78 -15.55 -12.57
CA LYS A 68 -1.08 -14.42 -13.46
C LYS A 68 -1.31 -13.13 -12.66
N LEU A 69 -0.29 -12.70 -11.94
CA LEU A 69 -0.35 -11.48 -11.14
C LEU A 69 0.73 -10.48 -11.60
N SER A 70 0.41 -9.20 -11.53
CA SER A 70 1.40 -8.13 -11.61
C SER A 70 1.69 -7.60 -10.20
N LEU A 71 2.98 -7.48 -9.88
CA LEU A 71 3.43 -6.80 -8.68
C LEU A 71 3.66 -5.32 -9.01
N GLU A 72 2.98 -4.45 -8.30
CA GLU A 72 3.20 -3.02 -8.35
C GLU A 72 3.75 -2.53 -7.01
N ILE A 73 4.78 -1.70 -7.05
CA ILE A 73 5.42 -1.13 -5.87
C ILE A 73 5.49 0.39 -5.97
N ASN A 74 5.49 1.07 -4.83
CA ASN A 74 5.70 2.52 -4.74
C ASN A 74 6.36 2.88 -3.41
N SER A 75 6.87 4.11 -3.31
CA SER A 75 7.20 4.73 -2.04
C SER A 75 6.32 5.96 -1.83
N ILE A 76 5.59 5.99 -0.72
CA ILE A 76 4.79 7.15 -0.32
C ILE A 76 5.56 8.10 0.62
N GLY A 77 6.85 7.83 0.83
CA GLY A 77 7.74 8.63 1.66
C GLY A 77 7.42 8.61 3.16
N CYS A 78 8.18 9.38 3.91
CA CYS A 78 7.95 9.64 5.33
C CYS A 78 7.00 10.86 5.51
N PRO A 79 6.61 11.21 6.75
CA PRO A 79 5.77 12.38 7.00
C PRO A 79 6.34 13.70 6.42
N THR A 80 7.65 13.87 6.41
CA THR A 80 8.32 15.06 5.82
C THR A 80 8.15 15.10 4.30
N CYS A 81 8.39 13.98 3.60
CA CYS A 81 8.17 13.85 2.16
C CYS A 81 6.70 14.15 1.81
N ARG A 82 5.77 13.57 2.58
CA ARG A 82 4.34 13.75 2.34
C ARG A 82 3.87 15.18 2.50
N LYS A 83 4.45 15.94 3.46
CA LYS A 83 4.11 17.35 3.63
C LYS A 83 4.42 18.14 2.36
N GLN A 84 5.65 18.01 1.84
CA GLN A 84 6.07 18.69 0.62
C GLN A 84 5.25 18.26 -0.59
N TYR A 85 5.00 16.96 -0.72
CA TYR A 85 4.18 16.41 -1.79
C TYR A 85 2.71 16.88 -1.72
N HIS A 86 2.12 16.96 -0.52
CA HIS A 86 0.78 17.50 -0.31
C HIS A 86 0.67 18.95 -0.76
N GLU A 87 1.65 19.78 -0.42
CA GLU A 87 1.69 21.18 -0.85
C GLU A 87 1.76 21.30 -2.37
N ALA A 88 2.58 20.48 -3.02
CA ALA A 88 2.68 20.45 -4.47
C ALA A 88 1.38 19.95 -5.14
N LEU A 89 0.76 18.89 -4.61
CA LEU A 89 -0.52 18.39 -5.12
C LEU A 89 -1.65 19.39 -4.92
N LYS A 90 -1.71 20.02 -3.75
CA LYS A 90 -2.72 21.05 -3.45
C LYS A 90 -2.61 22.18 -4.45
N SER A 91 -1.43 22.77 -4.63
CA SER A 91 -1.20 23.83 -5.60
C SER A 91 -1.55 23.42 -7.05
N TYR A 92 -1.20 22.17 -7.42
CA TYR A 92 -1.53 21.64 -8.74
C TYR A 92 -3.04 21.54 -8.98
N PHE A 93 -3.80 21.00 -8.03
CA PHE A 93 -5.24 20.81 -8.17
C PHE A 93 -6.03 22.11 -7.94
N GLU A 94 -5.56 23.04 -7.10
CA GLU A 94 -6.16 24.37 -6.93
C GLU A 94 -6.21 25.13 -8.26
N SER A 95 -5.17 25.02 -9.09
CA SER A 95 -5.15 25.67 -10.43
C SER A 95 -6.19 25.10 -11.40
N ARG A 96 -6.85 23.98 -11.05
CA ARG A 96 -7.86 23.27 -11.87
C ARG A 96 -9.11 22.90 -11.06
N GLU A 97 -9.36 23.61 -9.96
CA GLU A 97 -10.46 23.30 -9.04
C GLU A 97 -11.82 23.27 -9.73
N ASP A 98 -12.07 24.20 -10.64
CA ASP A 98 -13.34 24.30 -11.38
C ASP A 98 -13.65 23.04 -12.21
N GLU A 99 -12.62 22.32 -12.65
CA GLU A 99 -12.75 21.11 -13.46
C GLU A 99 -12.95 19.84 -12.61
N LEU A 100 -12.68 19.90 -11.29
CA LEU A 100 -12.79 18.77 -10.40
C LEU A 100 -14.27 18.45 -10.09
N CYS A 101 -14.57 17.15 -9.90
CA CYS A 101 -15.88 16.75 -9.38
C CYS A 101 -16.04 17.18 -7.91
N ASP A 102 -17.31 17.33 -7.44
CA ASP A 102 -17.62 17.85 -6.11
C ASP A 102 -16.89 17.12 -4.97
N THR A 103 -16.83 15.78 -5.05
CA THR A 103 -16.09 14.96 -4.08
C THR A 103 -14.58 15.30 -4.07
N CYS A 104 -13.99 15.64 -5.22
CA CYS A 104 -12.58 16.00 -5.31
C CYS A 104 -12.32 17.43 -4.85
N LYS A 105 -13.26 18.36 -5.03
CA LYS A 105 -13.20 19.69 -4.41
C LYS A 105 -13.16 19.60 -2.89
N GLU A 106 -14.00 18.76 -2.27
CA GLU A 106 -13.95 18.51 -0.82
C GLU A 106 -12.63 17.83 -0.36
N ARG A 107 -12.05 16.98 -1.20
CA ARG A 107 -10.78 16.30 -0.91
C ARG A 107 -9.58 17.22 -0.98
N LEU A 108 -9.66 18.28 -1.77
CA LEU A 108 -8.56 19.22 -2.00
C LEU A 108 -8.01 19.80 -0.70
N ASP A 109 -8.89 20.16 0.23
CA ASP A 109 -8.50 20.70 1.54
C ASP A 109 -8.16 19.62 2.58
N ARG A 110 -8.80 18.46 2.49
CA ARG A 110 -8.63 17.39 3.50
C ARG A 110 -7.50 16.43 3.20
N ASN A 111 -7.44 15.94 1.96
CA ASN A 111 -6.43 14.97 1.52
C ASN A 111 -6.34 14.96 -0.02
N PRO A 112 -5.54 15.83 -0.63
CA PRO A 112 -5.40 15.92 -2.09
C PRO A 112 -4.88 14.63 -2.73
N MET A 113 -4.16 13.75 -2.00
CA MET A 113 -3.74 12.44 -2.50
C MET A 113 -4.93 11.55 -2.89
N ARG A 114 -6.09 11.72 -2.26
CA ARG A 114 -7.32 10.97 -2.60
C ARG A 114 -7.92 11.37 -3.95
N ILE A 115 -7.50 12.49 -4.54
CA ILE A 115 -7.92 12.90 -5.88
C ILE A 115 -7.28 11.99 -6.93
N LEU A 116 -6.06 11.48 -6.68
CA LEU A 116 -5.35 10.56 -7.57
C LEU A 116 -6.11 9.23 -7.80
N ASP A 117 -6.91 8.79 -6.83
CA ASP A 117 -7.74 7.58 -6.90
C ASP A 117 -9.21 7.88 -7.30
N CYS A 118 -9.49 9.04 -7.86
CA CYS A 118 -10.85 9.39 -8.28
C CYS A 118 -11.31 8.53 -9.46
N LYS A 119 -12.57 8.09 -9.42
CA LYS A 119 -13.18 7.30 -10.50
C LYS A 119 -13.75 8.13 -11.64
N SER A 120 -13.93 9.45 -11.44
CA SER A 120 -14.38 10.37 -12.50
C SER A 120 -13.38 10.43 -13.65
N PRO A 121 -13.80 10.29 -14.92
CA PRO A 121 -12.90 10.37 -16.08
C PRO A 121 -12.12 11.69 -16.12
N VAL A 122 -12.80 12.82 -15.88
CA VAL A 122 -12.19 14.16 -15.87
C VAL A 122 -11.10 14.26 -14.79
N CYS A 123 -11.41 13.85 -13.54
CA CYS A 123 -10.43 13.89 -12.48
C CYS A 123 -9.24 12.93 -12.73
N LYS A 124 -9.47 11.79 -13.40
CA LYS A 124 -8.39 10.87 -13.81
C LYS A 124 -7.47 11.51 -14.85
N GLU A 125 -8.02 12.23 -15.81
CA GLU A 125 -7.25 12.93 -16.83
C GLU A 125 -6.39 14.03 -16.19
N ILE A 126 -6.97 14.85 -15.33
CA ILE A 126 -6.23 15.86 -14.55
C ILE A 126 -5.13 15.20 -13.71
N ALA A 127 -5.46 14.13 -12.98
CA ALA A 127 -4.51 13.41 -12.12
C ALA A 127 -3.38 12.70 -12.91
N ALA A 128 -3.57 12.45 -14.21
CA ALA A 128 -2.54 11.82 -15.04
C ALA A 128 -1.25 12.66 -15.15
N SER A 129 -1.39 14.00 -15.09
CA SER A 129 -0.27 14.95 -15.16
C SER A 129 0.10 15.56 -13.80
N ALA A 130 -0.46 15.03 -12.70
CA ALA A 130 -0.16 15.53 -11.36
C ALA A 130 1.27 15.16 -10.93
N PRO A 131 1.89 15.96 -10.03
CA PRO A 131 3.16 15.60 -9.43
C PRO A 131 3.13 14.20 -8.83
N VAL A 132 4.26 13.48 -8.90
CA VAL A 132 4.39 12.13 -8.32
C VAL A 132 5.20 12.17 -7.04
N VAL A 133 4.81 11.35 -6.06
CA VAL A 133 5.46 11.32 -4.74
C VAL A 133 6.96 11.02 -4.80
N LEU A 134 7.40 10.26 -5.80
CA LEU A 134 8.80 9.85 -5.97
C LEU A 134 9.75 11.03 -6.17
N ASP A 135 9.27 12.15 -6.73
CA ASP A 135 10.07 13.37 -6.94
C ASP A 135 10.28 14.16 -5.65
N TYR A 136 9.49 13.87 -4.59
CA TYR A 136 9.49 14.55 -3.29
C TYR A 136 10.11 13.70 -2.18
N LEU A 137 10.70 12.56 -2.50
CA LEU A 137 11.36 11.71 -1.51
C LEU A 137 12.62 12.38 -0.98
N CYS A 138 12.76 12.42 0.34
CA CYS A 138 14.03 12.75 0.97
C CYS A 138 15.08 11.66 0.70
N ASP A 139 16.36 11.96 0.93
CA ASP A 139 17.46 11.04 0.62
C ASP A 139 17.32 9.70 1.34
N GLU A 140 16.86 9.70 2.60
CA GLU A 140 16.60 8.45 3.34
C GLU A 140 15.53 7.60 2.67
N CYS A 141 14.37 8.17 2.31
CA CYS A 141 13.28 7.43 1.68
C CYS A 141 13.66 6.97 0.27
N ARG A 142 14.42 7.76 -0.47
CA ARG A 142 14.96 7.41 -1.78
C ARG A 142 15.92 6.23 -1.68
N THR A 143 16.90 6.32 -0.76
CA THR A 143 17.88 5.25 -0.53
C THR A 143 17.20 3.95 -0.09
N HIS A 144 16.19 4.05 0.78
CA HIS A 144 15.41 2.90 1.21
C HIS A 144 14.68 2.24 0.03
N PHE A 145 13.98 3.02 -0.79
CA PHE A 145 13.23 2.48 -1.93
C PHE A 145 14.15 1.87 -3.00
N GLU A 146 15.30 2.50 -3.29
CA GLU A 146 16.33 1.91 -4.16
C GLU A 146 16.89 0.61 -3.56
N GLY A 147 17.03 0.52 -2.23
CA GLY A 147 17.40 -0.70 -1.53
C GLY A 147 16.38 -1.83 -1.75
N VAL A 148 15.09 -1.55 -1.62
CA VAL A 148 14.02 -2.52 -1.89
C VAL A 148 14.12 -3.05 -3.32
N LYS A 149 14.21 -2.15 -4.31
CA LYS A 149 14.33 -2.53 -5.72
C LYS A 149 15.53 -3.43 -5.97
N ARG A 150 16.72 -3.07 -5.44
CA ARG A 150 17.93 -3.91 -5.56
C ARG A 150 17.75 -5.32 -5.01
N HIS A 151 17.04 -5.48 -3.89
CA HIS A 151 16.77 -6.80 -3.33
C HIS A 151 15.81 -7.62 -4.20
N LEU A 152 14.77 -7.00 -4.76
CA LEU A 152 13.83 -7.66 -5.67
C LEU A 152 14.52 -8.04 -6.99
N ASP A 153 15.32 -7.15 -7.55
CA ASP A 153 16.12 -7.39 -8.77
C ASP A 153 17.11 -8.55 -8.58
N ALA A 154 17.77 -8.63 -7.40
CA ALA A 154 18.74 -9.67 -7.10
C ALA A 154 18.15 -11.08 -7.07
N VAL A 155 16.85 -11.22 -6.80
CA VAL A 155 16.13 -12.50 -6.80
C VAL A 155 15.31 -12.71 -8.08
N GLY A 156 15.35 -11.77 -9.02
CA GLY A 156 14.65 -11.86 -10.31
C GLY A 156 13.13 -11.79 -10.18
N LEU A 157 12.59 -11.08 -9.19
CA LEU A 157 11.17 -10.84 -9.07
C LEU A 157 10.77 -9.63 -9.92
N ASP A 158 9.94 -9.84 -10.93
CA ASP A 158 9.42 -8.78 -11.78
C ASP A 158 8.44 -7.88 -11.02
N TYR A 159 8.59 -6.57 -11.18
CA TYR A 159 7.69 -5.57 -10.60
C TYR A 159 7.57 -4.32 -11.48
N THR A 160 6.51 -3.56 -11.27
CA THR A 160 6.33 -2.24 -11.88
C THR A 160 6.32 -1.17 -10.78
N VAL A 161 7.10 -0.09 -10.97
CA VAL A 161 6.98 1.09 -10.10
C VAL A 161 5.77 1.90 -10.54
N ASN A 162 4.73 1.92 -9.70
CA ASN A 162 3.51 2.67 -9.96
C ASN A 162 3.33 3.81 -8.95
N PRO A 163 3.69 5.07 -9.30
CA PRO A 163 3.58 6.21 -8.39
C PRO A 163 2.14 6.58 -8.03
N LYS A 164 1.14 5.96 -8.67
CA LYS A 164 -0.28 6.18 -8.41
C LYS A 164 -0.86 5.27 -7.34
N ILE A 165 -0.09 4.30 -6.82
CA ILE A 165 -0.56 3.50 -5.68
C ILE A 165 -0.73 4.42 -4.47
N VAL A 166 -1.99 4.60 -4.07
CA VAL A 166 -2.39 5.28 -2.84
C VAL A 166 -3.16 4.28 -2.00
N ARG A 167 -2.63 3.93 -0.84
CA ARG A 167 -3.30 2.99 0.08
C ARG A 167 -4.49 3.66 0.76
N GLY A 168 -5.50 2.84 1.07
CA GLY A 168 -6.73 3.29 1.73
C GLY A 168 -6.56 3.76 3.18
N LEU A 169 -5.39 3.56 3.77
CA LEU A 169 -5.09 3.84 5.18
C LEU A 169 -3.89 4.80 5.27
N ASP A 170 -4.01 5.81 6.09
CA ASP A 170 -3.06 6.94 6.15
C ASP A 170 -1.81 6.63 7.00
N TYR A 171 -1.75 5.46 7.65
CA TYR A 171 -0.64 5.06 8.51
C TYR A 171 0.60 4.56 7.74
N TYR A 172 0.47 4.20 6.47
CA TYR A 172 1.61 3.72 5.68
C TYR A 172 2.71 4.78 5.55
N THR A 173 3.95 4.29 5.47
CA THR A 173 5.17 5.08 5.26
C THR A 173 6.10 4.32 4.31
N LYS A 174 6.99 5.04 3.61
CA LYS A 174 8.01 4.45 2.72
C LYS A 174 7.36 3.47 1.70
N THR A 175 7.72 2.19 1.74
CA THR A 175 7.29 1.18 0.77
C THR A 175 5.82 0.81 0.89
N VAL A 176 5.12 0.76 -0.24
CA VAL A 176 3.80 0.14 -0.40
C VAL A 176 3.81 -0.75 -1.65
N PHE A 177 3.00 -1.80 -1.65
CA PHE A 177 2.91 -2.72 -2.76
C PHE A 177 1.53 -3.35 -2.91
N GLU A 178 1.22 -3.81 -4.12
CA GLU A 178 0.00 -4.53 -4.46
C GLU A 178 0.29 -5.66 -5.45
N PHE A 179 -0.30 -6.83 -5.22
CA PHE A 179 -0.44 -7.87 -6.24
C PHE A 179 -1.81 -7.76 -6.87
N ILE A 180 -1.83 -7.63 -8.19
CA ILE A 180 -3.01 -7.31 -8.98
C ILE A 180 -3.29 -8.46 -9.95
N SER A 181 -4.53 -8.97 -9.95
CA SER A 181 -5.01 -9.94 -10.93
C SER A 181 -5.82 -9.25 -12.02
N GLY A 182 -5.60 -9.61 -13.27
CA GLY A 182 -6.44 -9.19 -14.39
C GLY A 182 -7.83 -9.84 -14.41
N ASP A 183 -8.04 -10.93 -13.66
CA ASP A 183 -9.18 -11.83 -13.80
C ASP A 183 -10.42 -11.43 -12.95
N ILE A 184 -10.27 -10.52 -11.97
CA ILE A 184 -11.36 -10.14 -11.05
C ILE A 184 -11.88 -8.70 -11.21
N GLY A 185 -11.73 -8.11 -12.39
CA GLY A 185 -12.34 -6.84 -12.76
C GLY A 185 -11.90 -5.63 -11.92
N ALA A 186 -12.83 -4.77 -11.50
CA ALA A 186 -12.53 -3.49 -10.85
C ALA A 186 -11.86 -3.59 -9.46
N GLN A 187 -11.89 -4.76 -8.81
CA GLN A 187 -11.29 -5.03 -7.50
C GLN A 187 -10.05 -5.93 -7.62
N ALA A 188 -9.21 -5.61 -8.60
CA ALA A 188 -8.08 -6.42 -9.07
C ALA A 188 -6.99 -6.72 -8.01
N THR A 189 -6.86 -5.91 -6.96
CA THR A 189 -5.86 -6.13 -5.89
C THR A 189 -6.23 -7.34 -5.02
N VAL A 190 -5.44 -8.40 -5.06
CA VAL A 190 -5.63 -9.63 -4.26
C VAL A 190 -4.82 -9.61 -2.97
N CYS A 191 -3.64 -8.98 -2.99
CA CYS A 191 -2.78 -8.76 -1.85
C CYS A 191 -2.28 -7.32 -1.85
N GLY A 192 -2.22 -6.72 -0.69
CA GLY A 192 -1.66 -5.38 -0.56
C GLY A 192 -1.03 -5.16 0.80
N GLY A 193 0.10 -4.48 0.80
CA GLY A 193 0.89 -4.27 1.99
C GLY A 193 1.78 -3.05 1.92
N GLY A 194 2.67 -2.96 2.89
CA GLY A 194 3.67 -1.91 2.99
C GLY A 194 4.18 -1.69 4.40
N ARG A 195 4.98 -0.66 4.55
CA ARG A 195 5.61 -0.24 5.80
C ARG A 195 4.74 0.80 6.53
N TYR A 196 4.72 0.74 7.85
CA TYR A 196 3.92 1.63 8.71
C TYR A 196 4.63 1.93 10.04
N ASP A 197 5.83 2.51 9.94
CA ASP A 197 6.76 2.74 11.07
C ASP A 197 6.17 3.60 12.22
N GLY A 198 5.13 4.40 11.95
CA GLY A 198 4.49 5.26 12.93
C GLY A 198 3.30 4.64 13.66
N LEU A 199 2.75 3.50 13.20
CA LEU A 199 1.47 2.99 13.69
C LEU A 199 1.54 2.53 15.15
N VAL A 200 2.59 1.82 15.51
CA VAL A 200 2.75 1.30 16.89
C VAL A 200 2.79 2.44 17.90
N SER A 201 3.53 3.51 17.60
CA SER A 201 3.60 4.69 18.48
C SER A 201 2.29 5.49 18.51
N GLN A 202 1.55 5.57 17.41
CA GLN A 202 0.22 6.18 17.38
C GLN A 202 -0.79 5.44 18.27
N MET A 203 -0.60 4.14 18.45
CA MET A 203 -1.41 3.30 19.33
C MET A 203 -0.91 3.25 20.78
N GLY A 204 0.07 4.08 21.14
CA GLY A 204 0.61 4.18 22.50
C GLY A 204 1.80 3.24 22.79
N GLY A 205 2.29 2.51 21.80
CA GLY A 205 3.49 1.69 21.91
C GLY A 205 4.79 2.45 21.64
N PRO A 206 5.94 1.77 21.64
CA PRO A 206 7.23 2.36 21.30
C PRO A 206 7.31 2.73 19.81
N GLN A 207 8.24 3.62 19.45
CA GLN A 207 8.60 3.82 18.05
C GLN A 207 9.22 2.53 17.51
N MET A 208 8.57 1.93 16.50
CA MET A 208 8.98 0.61 16.00
C MET A 208 8.76 0.50 14.50
N PRO A 209 9.83 0.22 13.73
CA PRO A 209 9.68 -0.12 12.31
C PRO A 209 8.77 -1.31 12.14
N SER A 210 7.77 -1.16 11.30
CA SER A 210 6.71 -2.16 11.13
C SER A 210 6.28 -2.25 9.68
N LEU A 211 6.01 -3.45 9.21
CA LEU A 211 5.54 -3.69 7.86
C LEU A 211 4.74 -4.99 7.81
N GLY A 212 3.86 -5.10 6.81
CA GLY A 212 3.05 -6.30 6.63
C GLY A 212 2.20 -6.25 5.38
N PHE A 213 1.46 -7.31 5.15
CA PHE A 213 0.47 -7.40 4.08
C PHE A 213 -0.80 -8.11 4.54
N ALA A 214 -1.86 -7.92 3.79
CA ALA A 214 -3.09 -8.70 3.91
C ALA A 214 -3.60 -9.14 2.53
N MET A 215 -4.12 -10.37 2.49
CA MET A 215 -4.79 -10.98 1.34
C MET A 215 -6.25 -11.24 1.68
N GLY A 216 -7.17 -10.88 0.78
CA GLY A 216 -8.58 -11.23 0.93
C GLY A 216 -8.82 -12.66 0.48
N VAL A 217 -9.21 -13.54 1.40
CA VAL A 217 -9.39 -14.98 1.13
C VAL A 217 -10.42 -15.21 0.01
N GLU A 218 -11.55 -14.51 0.05
CA GLU A 218 -12.59 -14.63 -0.96
C GLU A 218 -12.12 -14.16 -2.35
N ARG A 219 -11.21 -13.16 -2.40
CA ARG A 219 -10.62 -12.73 -3.68
C ARG A 219 -9.64 -13.76 -4.23
N LEU A 220 -8.85 -14.39 -3.36
CA LEU A 220 -7.97 -15.49 -3.78
C LEU A 220 -8.77 -16.63 -4.36
N LEU A 221 -9.86 -17.05 -3.70
CA LEU A 221 -10.76 -18.09 -4.20
C LEU A 221 -11.36 -17.74 -5.56
N MET A 222 -11.82 -16.48 -5.74
CA MET A 222 -12.34 -16.02 -7.04
C MET A 222 -11.29 -16.07 -8.16
N VAL A 223 -10.01 -15.83 -7.86
CA VAL A 223 -8.93 -15.93 -8.86
C VAL A 223 -8.59 -17.39 -9.15
N MET A 224 -8.65 -18.27 -8.15
CA MET A 224 -8.37 -19.71 -8.31
C MET A 224 -9.46 -20.45 -9.09
N GLU A 225 -10.69 -19.90 -9.15
CA GLU A 225 -11.82 -20.47 -9.91
C GLU A 225 -11.81 -20.10 -11.41
N ASN A 226 -10.97 -19.11 -11.83
CA ASN A 226 -10.84 -18.63 -13.21
C ASN A 226 -9.58 -19.19 -13.90
#